data_3586328103b0ba82511b58d4d846a082
#
_entry.id   3586328103b0ba82511b58d4d846a082
#
_cell.length_a   1.000
_cell.length_b   1.000
_cell.length_c   1.000
_cell.angle_alpha   90.00
_cell.angle_beta   90.00
_cell.angle_gamma   90.00
#
_symmetry.space_group_name_H-M   'P 1'
#
loop_
_entity.id
_entity.type
_entity.pdbx_description
1 polymer ?
#
loop_
_entity_poly.entity_id
_entity_poly.type
_entity_poly.pdbx_seq_one_letter_code
_entity_poly.pdbx_strand_id
1 'polypeptide(L)'
;TSPTLMSVSGLFSRKYAVKSGTTDSDYWVVGYNPDALVMVWIGYDDNSSIGNVSSKIPKRIWARGIEAYLEGKSESWYEIPNGVTGQIVNPISGSVTDLSVKDLLYFVKGTEPNYVRNENRD
;
A
#
# COMPACT_ATOMS: atom_id res chain seq x y z
N THR A 1 -2.13 -7.15 -3.99
CA THR A 1 -2.30 -6.93 -2.52
C THR A 1 -1.00 -6.40 -1.94
N SER A 2 -1.06 -5.33 -1.16
CA SER A 2 0.13 -4.78 -0.48
C SER A 2 0.76 -5.83 0.44
N PRO A 3 2.11 -5.99 0.47
CA PRO A 3 2.77 -6.88 1.40
C PRO A 3 2.35 -6.68 2.86
N THR A 4 2.05 -5.44 3.26
CA THR A 4 1.55 -5.09 4.60
C THR A 4 0.25 -5.83 4.97
N LEU A 5 -0.62 -6.11 3.99
CA LEU A 5 -1.94 -6.71 4.21
C LEU A 5 -2.01 -8.21 3.91
N MET A 6 -0.94 -8.85 3.43
CA MET A 6 -1.00 -10.27 3.04
C MET A 6 -1.53 -11.16 4.16
N SER A 7 -1.17 -10.90 5.41
CA SER A 7 -1.59 -11.70 6.56
C SER A 7 -3.08 -11.57 6.93
N VAL A 8 -3.77 -10.59 6.37
CA VAL A 8 -5.19 -10.29 6.64
C VAL A 8 -6.01 -10.13 5.36
N SER A 9 -5.50 -10.56 4.23
CA SER A 9 -6.11 -10.36 2.90
C SER A 9 -7.54 -10.91 2.77
N GLY A 10 -7.89 -11.94 3.54
CA GLY A 10 -9.24 -12.49 3.56
C GLY A 10 -10.28 -11.66 4.31
N LEU A 11 -9.89 -10.58 4.99
CA LEU A 11 -10.78 -9.75 5.80
C LEU A 11 -11.33 -8.54 5.07
N PHE A 12 -10.87 -8.25 3.85
CA PHE A 12 -11.33 -7.08 3.10
C PHE A 12 -11.59 -7.42 1.63
N SER A 13 -12.55 -6.72 1.05
CA SER A 13 -13.03 -6.89 -0.33
C SER A 13 -12.71 -5.71 -1.24
N ARG A 14 -12.23 -4.59 -0.66
CA ARG A 14 -11.99 -3.33 -1.35
C ARG A 14 -10.51 -3.06 -1.53
N LYS A 15 -10.18 -2.09 -2.39
CA LYS A 15 -8.82 -1.54 -2.51
C LYS A 15 -8.52 -0.56 -1.39
N TYR A 16 -7.31 -0.65 -0.85
CA TYR A 16 -6.79 0.27 0.16
C TYR A 16 -5.32 0.55 -0.08
N ALA A 17 -4.90 1.77 0.25
CA ALA A 17 -3.50 2.11 0.46
C ALA A 17 -3.20 1.98 1.96
N VAL A 18 -2.23 1.16 2.34
CA VAL A 18 -1.97 0.83 3.74
C VAL A 18 -0.48 0.88 4.05
N LYS A 19 -0.15 1.45 5.23
CA LYS A 19 1.21 1.47 5.77
C LYS A 19 1.17 1.09 7.24
N SER A 20 2.13 0.27 7.66
CA SER A 20 2.36 -0.06 9.07
C SER A 20 3.67 0.55 9.58
N GLY A 21 3.72 0.80 10.89
CA GLY A 21 4.90 1.23 11.61
C GLY A 21 5.04 0.45 12.90
N THR A 22 6.25 0.09 13.28
CA THR A 22 6.54 -0.69 14.49
C THR A 22 7.75 -0.12 15.19
N THR A 23 7.64 0.04 16.50
CA THR A 23 8.75 0.32 17.42
C THR A 23 8.71 -0.70 18.56
N ASP A 24 9.58 -0.58 19.54
CA ASP A 24 9.55 -1.44 20.72
C ASP A 24 8.32 -1.18 21.61
N SER A 25 7.75 0.02 21.56
CA SER A 25 6.63 0.46 22.38
C SER A 25 5.32 0.67 21.65
N ASP A 26 5.35 0.72 20.29
CA ASP A 26 4.19 1.07 19.48
C ASP A 26 4.00 0.15 18.30
N TYR A 27 2.74 -0.03 17.93
CA TYR A 27 2.37 -0.56 16.62
C TYR A 27 1.32 0.34 15.97
N TRP A 28 1.57 0.75 14.73
CA TRP A 28 0.69 1.61 13.94
C TRP A 28 0.24 0.91 12.66
N VAL A 29 -1.01 1.06 12.31
CA VAL A 29 -1.52 0.78 10.97
C VAL A 29 -2.38 1.94 10.54
N VAL A 30 -2.07 2.53 9.40
CA VAL A 30 -2.91 3.53 8.74
C VAL A 30 -3.27 3.03 7.35
N GLY A 31 -4.51 3.16 6.99
CA GLY A 31 -4.96 2.78 5.66
C GLY A 31 -6.20 3.53 5.24
N TYR A 32 -6.34 3.73 3.94
CA TYR A 32 -7.40 4.56 3.37
C TYR A 32 -7.75 4.15 1.93
N ASN A 33 -8.90 4.58 1.53
CA ASN A 33 -9.37 4.68 0.16
C ASN A 33 -10.04 6.05 -0.02
N PRO A 34 -10.68 6.38 -1.17
CA PRO A 34 -11.34 7.67 -1.35
C PRO A 34 -12.44 8.02 -0.34
N ASP A 35 -13.04 7.00 0.31
CA ASP A 35 -14.23 7.16 1.16
C ASP A 35 -13.92 7.17 2.66
N ALA A 36 -12.79 6.60 3.07
CA ALA A 36 -12.44 6.44 4.49
C ALA A 36 -10.95 6.37 4.73
N LEU A 37 -10.53 6.91 5.88
CA LEU A 37 -9.20 6.70 6.46
C LEU A 37 -9.38 6.19 7.88
N VAL A 38 -8.71 5.08 8.20
CA VAL A 38 -8.67 4.51 9.55
C VAL A 38 -7.22 4.35 9.97
N MET A 39 -6.96 4.72 11.21
CA MET A 39 -5.68 4.52 11.87
C MET A 39 -5.87 3.72 13.15
N VAL A 40 -5.01 2.74 13.36
CA VAL A 40 -4.96 1.92 14.58
C VAL A 40 -3.62 2.10 15.23
N TRP A 41 -3.64 2.38 16.53
CA TRP A 41 -2.46 2.42 17.37
C TRP A 41 -2.59 1.42 18.50
N ILE A 42 -1.51 0.69 18.77
CA ILE A 42 -1.38 -0.17 19.95
C ILE A 42 -0.12 0.27 20.69
N GLY A 43 -0.28 0.55 21.96
CA GLY A 43 0.80 1.00 22.84
C GLY A 43 0.31 1.27 24.25
N TYR A 44 1.24 1.65 25.10
CA TYR A 44 0.96 2.11 26.47
C TYR A 44 1.20 3.63 26.56
N ASP A 45 0.40 4.31 27.38
CA ASP A 45 0.51 5.76 27.56
C ASP A 45 1.85 6.20 28.17
N ASP A 46 2.49 5.32 28.93
CA ASP A 46 3.80 5.53 29.54
C ASP A 46 4.98 5.13 28.65
N ASN A 47 4.71 4.78 27.37
CA ASN A 47 5.68 4.32 26.40
C ASN A 47 6.42 3.01 26.80
N SER A 48 5.82 2.21 27.66
CA SER A 48 6.34 0.88 27.98
C SER A 48 6.37 -0.04 26.77
N SER A 49 7.28 -1.02 26.76
CA SER A 49 7.35 -2.01 25.69
C SER A 49 6.04 -2.80 25.54
N ILE A 50 5.58 -2.94 24.29
CA ILE A 50 4.41 -3.78 23.97
C ILE A 50 4.76 -5.27 23.92
N GLY A 51 6.03 -5.65 24.10
CA GLY A 51 6.48 -7.03 24.07
C GLY A 51 6.24 -7.71 22.72
N ASN A 52 5.89 -8.99 22.76
CA ASN A 52 5.68 -9.79 21.54
C ASN A 52 4.24 -9.73 21.02
N VAL A 53 3.72 -8.54 20.78
CA VAL A 53 2.40 -8.38 20.15
C VAL A 53 2.48 -8.80 18.69
N SER A 54 1.59 -9.73 18.29
CA SER A 54 1.52 -10.14 16.89
C SER A 54 1.09 -8.99 15.99
N SER A 55 1.83 -8.73 14.93
CA SER A 55 1.50 -7.71 13.91
C SER A 55 0.15 -7.93 13.22
N LYS A 56 -0.42 -9.13 13.33
CA LYS A 56 -1.75 -9.45 12.80
C LYS A 56 -2.87 -8.77 13.58
N ILE A 57 -2.68 -8.51 14.88
CA ILE A 57 -3.74 -7.93 15.73
C ILE A 57 -4.13 -6.54 15.25
N PRO A 58 -3.25 -5.53 15.18
CA PRO A 58 -3.62 -4.21 14.70
C PRO A 58 -4.12 -4.22 13.25
N LYS A 59 -3.59 -5.08 12.39
CA LYS A 59 -4.05 -5.21 11.01
C LYS A 59 -5.48 -5.76 10.92
N ARG A 60 -5.84 -6.72 11.78
CA ARG A 60 -7.21 -7.24 11.86
C ARG A 60 -8.19 -6.18 12.38
N ILE A 61 -7.80 -5.43 13.40
CA ILE A 61 -8.62 -4.34 13.96
C ILE A 61 -8.87 -3.32 12.86
N TRP A 62 -7.81 -2.91 12.15
CA TRP A 62 -7.91 -1.98 11.03
C TRP A 62 -8.86 -2.50 9.95
N ALA A 63 -8.63 -3.73 9.45
CA ALA A 63 -9.42 -4.31 8.37
C ALA A 63 -10.90 -4.42 8.72
N ARG A 64 -11.22 -4.94 9.91
CA ARG A 64 -12.61 -5.06 10.37
C ARG A 64 -13.27 -3.71 10.58
N GLY A 65 -12.53 -2.73 11.12
CA GLY A 65 -13.05 -1.39 11.35
C GLY A 65 -13.42 -0.67 10.05
N ILE A 66 -12.52 -0.65 9.07
CA ILE A 66 -12.76 0.04 7.80
C ILE A 66 -13.82 -0.66 6.95
N GLU A 67 -13.82 -2.00 6.91
CA GLU A 67 -14.84 -2.77 6.18
C GLU A 67 -16.24 -2.60 6.80
N ALA A 68 -16.35 -2.58 8.12
CA ALA A 68 -17.62 -2.32 8.80
C ALA A 68 -18.13 -0.90 8.53
N TYR A 69 -17.24 0.10 8.54
CA TYR A 69 -17.60 1.49 8.22
C TYR A 69 -18.09 1.66 6.77
N LEU A 70 -17.49 0.94 5.84
CA LEU A 70 -17.81 1.01 4.41
C LEU A 70 -18.89 0.03 3.97
N GLU A 71 -19.43 -0.80 4.86
CA GLU A 71 -20.48 -1.75 4.54
C GLU A 71 -21.68 -1.06 3.87
N GLY A 72 -22.12 -1.61 2.75
CA GLY A 72 -23.24 -1.06 1.97
C GLY A 72 -22.90 0.14 1.09
N LYS A 73 -21.68 0.67 1.16
CA LYS A 73 -21.23 1.72 0.23
C LYS A 73 -20.67 1.10 -1.04
N SER A 74 -20.87 1.77 -2.18
CA SER A 74 -20.27 1.35 -3.46
C SER A 74 -18.75 1.46 -3.39
N GLU A 75 -18.06 0.53 -4.07
CA GLU A 75 -16.61 0.55 -4.16
C GLU A 75 -16.15 1.71 -5.04
N SER A 76 -15.15 2.46 -4.59
CA SER A 76 -14.49 3.53 -5.33
C SER A 76 -12.97 3.44 -5.23
N TRP A 77 -12.28 4.02 -6.21
CA TRP A 77 -10.84 4.18 -6.20
C TRP A 77 -10.46 5.50 -6.88
N TYR A 78 -9.23 5.92 -6.67
CA TYR A 78 -8.70 7.13 -7.28
C TYR A 78 -8.61 6.98 -8.79
N GLU A 79 -9.05 7.98 -9.53
CA GLU A 79 -8.84 8.09 -10.97
C GLU A 79 -7.46 8.69 -11.25
N ILE A 80 -6.84 8.22 -12.35
CA ILE A 80 -5.57 8.81 -12.82
C ILE A 80 -5.88 10.17 -13.45
N PRO A 81 -5.33 11.28 -12.92
CA PRO A 81 -5.60 12.61 -13.49
C PRO A 81 -5.10 12.73 -14.93
N ASN A 82 -5.71 13.64 -15.68
CA ASN A 82 -5.15 14.06 -16.97
C ASN A 82 -3.73 14.61 -16.77
N GLY A 83 -2.79 14.20 -17.62
CA GLY A 83 -1.38 14.59 -17.49
C GLY A 83 -0.54 13.65 -16.61
N VAL A 84 -1.14 12.60 -16.06
CA VAL A 84 -0.44 11.52 -15.34
C VAL A 84 -0.61 10.22 -16.13
N THR A 85 0.44 9.40 -16.19
CA THR A 85 0.42 8.07 -16.80
C THR A 85 1.01 7.04 -15.87
N GLY A 86 0.48 5.80 -15.90
CA GLY A 86 1.03 4.66 -15.19
C GLY A 86 1.98 3.87 -16.08
N GLN A 87 3.13 3.47 -15.55
CA GLN A 87 4.10 2.63 -16.25
C GLN A 87 4.67 1.58 -15.32
N ILE A 88 4.85 0.35 -15.84
CA ILE A 88 5.51 -0.73 -15.11
C ILE A 88 7.02 -0.53 -15.23
N VAL A 89 7.69 -0.36 -14.09
CA VAL A 89 9.13 -0.14 -14.01
C VAL A 89 9.72 -0.96 -12.87
N ASN A 90 11.03 -1.17 -12.91
CA ASN A 90 11.77 -1.62 -11.74
C ASN A 90 12.00 -0.41 -10.82
N PRO A 91 11.45 -0.37 -9.59
CA PRO A 91 11.55 0.80 -8.71
C PRO A 91 12.97 1.03 -8.17
N ILE A 92 13.84 0.04 -8.27
CA ILE A 92 15.25 0.13 -7.80
C ILE A 92 16.13 0.74 -8.90
N SER A 93 16.04 0.21 -10.12
CA SER A 93 16.84 0.69 -11.26
C SER A 93 16.19 1.84 -12.03
N GLY A 94 14.89 2.05 -11.87
CA GLY A 94 14.11 2.99 -12.67
C GLY A 94 13.92 2.56 -14.14
N SER A 95 14.28 1.33 -14.48
CA SER A 95 14.26 0.83 -15.86
C SER A 95 12.93 0.14 -16.20
N VAL A 96 12.43 0.38 -17.40
CA VAL A 96 11.29 -0.35 -17.97
C VAL A 96 11.71 -1.68 -18.61
N THR A 97 13.00 -1.94 -18.75
CA THR A 97 13.56 -3.16 -19.37
C THR A 97 13.95 -4.21 -18.36
N ASP A 98 14.33 -3.81 -17.15
CA ASP A 98 14.63 -4.71 -16.03
C ASP A 98 13.39 -4.91 -15.16
N LEU A 99 12.65 -5.97 -15.45
CA LEU A 99 11.43 -6.32 -14.75
C LEU A 99 11.63 -7.46 -13.73
N SER A 100 12.86 -7.67 -13.26
CA SER A 100 13.16 -8.63 -12.18
C SER A 100 12.40 -8.28 -10.90
N VAL A 101 12.26 -6.97 -10.61
CA VAL A 101 11.32 -6.40 -9.64
C VAL A 101 10.50 -5.37 -10.39
N LYS A 102 9.17 -5.50 -10.39
CA LYS A 102 8.29 -4.63 -11.17
C LYS A 102 7.18 -4.06 -10.31
N ASP A 103 6.95 -2.76 -10.45
CA ASP A 103 5.83 -2.04 -9.86
C ASP A 103 5.19 -1.11 -10.89
N LEU A 104 3.89 -0.88 -10.73
CA LEU A 104 3.19 0.17 -11.45
C LEU A 104 3.46 1.50 -10.73
N LEU A 105 4.20 2.38 -11.38
CA LEU A 105 4.46 3.74 -10.90
C LEU A 105 3.77 4.76 -11.79
N TYR A 106 3.49 5.94 -11.22
CA TYR A 106 2.80 7.02 -11.92
C TYR A 106 3.76 8.18 -12.16
N PHE A 107 3.71 8.73 -13.36
CA PHE A 107 4.58 9.81 -13.82
C PHE A 107 3.75 10.94 -14.41
N VAL A 108 4.24 12.17 -14.28
CA VAL A 108 3.74 13.27 -15.12
C VAL A 108 4.08 12.94 -16.57
N LYS A 109 3.13 13.09 -17.48
CA LYS A 109 3.34 12.81 -18.91
C LYS A 109 4.57 13.58 -19.44
N GLY A 110 5.48 12.85 -20.07
CA GLY A 110 6.74 13.38 -20.59
C GLY A 110 7.93 13.22 -19.62
N THR A 111 7.71 12.73 -18.39
CA THR A 111 8.78 12.43 -17.41
C THR A 111 8.97 10.94 -17.15
N GLU A 112 8.15 10.09 -17.77
CA GLU A 112 8.27 8.64 -17.67
C GLU A 112 9.60 8.13 -18.25
N PRO A 113 10.16 7.04 -17.67
CA PRO A 113 11.38 6.44 -18.21
C PRO A 113 11.19 5.97 -19.66
N ASN A 114 12.16 6.28 -20.51
CA ASN A 114 12.13 5.84 -21.89
C ASN A 114 12.40 4.32 -21.98
N TYR A 115 11.66 3.65 -22.87
CA TYR A 115 11.95 2.28 -23.23
C TYR A 115 13.23 2.26 -24.09
N VAL A 116 14.35 1.82 -23.52
CA VAL A 116 15.57 1.57 -24.29
C VAL A 116 15.42 0.21 -24.97
N ARG A 117 15.07 0.19 -26.25
CA ARG A 117 15.14 -1.00 -27.06
C ARG A 117 16.61 -1.38 -27.19
N ASN A 118 17.03 -2.49 -26.58
CA ASN A 118 18.34 -3.06 -26.86
C ASN A 118 18.35 -3.55 -28.32
N GLU A 119 18.82 -2.73 -29.22
CA GLU A 119 19.00 -3.07 -30.65
C GLU A 119 20.26 -3.92 -30.93
N ASN A 120 20.83 -4.56 -29.93
CA ASN A 120 21.99 -5.44 -30.08
C ASN A 120 21.73 -6.82 -29.53
N ARG A 121 21.02 -7.64 -30.29
CA ARG A 121 21.16 -9.11 -30.28
C ARG A 121 21.03 -9.57 -31.72
N ASP A 122 22.11 -9.40 -32.46
CA ASP A 122 22.46 -10.26 -33.59
C ASP A 122 23.32 -11.41 -33.08
#